data_7ce4dcae9607bb6aeebab3d1ea19ae34
#
_entry.id   7ce4dcae9607bb6aeebab3d1ea19ae34
#
_cell.length_a   1.000
_cell.length_b   1.000
_cell.length_c   1.000
_cell.angle_alpha   90.00
_cell.angle_beta   90.00
_cell.angle_gamma   90.00
#
_symmetry.space_group_name_H-M   'P 1'
#
loop_
_entity.id
_entity.type
_entity.pdbx_description
1 polymer ?
#
loop_
_entity_poly.entity_id
_entity_poly.type
_entity_poly.pdbx_seq_one_letter_code
_entity_poly.pdbx_strand_id
1 'polypeptide(L)'
;MRNSLREPIPELELAAKILDAAVDALIAGRIGLAGDLIDAADFPEIREYAISIVGKLSVEVHQQVKRPKCLPVSERDPTRMPSKAEQDAIFSRDGWRCRFCGVKVICKEARTIITKVFPIEAHWTSLEFQRHSALYALASSLDHIEPHGRGGKNESANFVTACYCCQFGRGEWTLAEVEVENPLAREPVVDGWDGLARLRKWRPNY
;
A
#
# COMPACT_ATOMS: atom_id res chain seq x y z
N MET A 1 11.22 21.81 -0.27
CA MET A 1 10.70 20.69 0.51
C MET A 1 9.83 19.81 -0.38
N ARG A 2 10.10 18.53 -0.44
CA ARG A 2 9.26 17.59 -1.18
C ARG A 2 8.12 17.17 -0.27
N ASN A 3 6.91 17.60 -0.53
CA ASN A 3 5.72 17.13 0.19
C ASN A 3 5.36 15.71 -0.29
N SER A 4 6.19 14.74 0.09
CA SER A 4 6.10 13.35 -0.37
C SER A 4 5.02 12.54 0.35
N LEU A 5 4.57 13.03 1.50
CA LEU A 5 3.49 12.44 2.28
C LEU A 5 2.38 13.47 2.40
N ARG A 6 1.21 13.16 1.85
CA ARG A 6 0.02 14.01 1.90
C ARG A 6 -0.99 13.42 2.85
N GLU A 7 -1.79 14.29 3.46
CA GLU A 7 -2.96 13.87 4.21
C GLU A 7 -3.87 12.97 3.34
N PRO A 8 -4.32 11.84 3.87
CA PRO A 8 -5.21 10.95 3.13
C PRO A 8 -6.56 11.62 2.87
N ILE A 9 -7.13 11.36 1.69
CA ILE A 9 -8.47 11.82 1.33
C ILE A 9 -9.53 10.85 1.89
N PRO A 10 -10.76 11.33 2.19
CA PRO A 10 -11.83 10.51 2.77
C PRO A 10 -12.22 9.29 1.93
N GLU A 11 -12.09 9.40 0.60
CA GLU A 11 -12.41 8.34 -0.36
C GLU A 11 -11.59 7.08 -0.14
N LEU A 12 -10.37 7.19 0.42
CA LEU A 12 -9.53 6.02 0.75
C LEU A 12 -10.17 5.15 1.85
N GLU A 13 -10.73 5.76 2.89
CA GLU A 13 -11.42 5.02 3.95
C GLU A 13 -12.77 4.48 3.45
N LEU A 14 -13.49 5.24 2.61
CA LEU A 14 -14.73 4.80 1.99
C LEU A 14 -14.47 3.59 1.07
N ALA A 15 -13.48 3.65 0.20
CA ALA A 15 -13.11 2.54 -0.68
C ALA A 15 -12.71 1.29 0.12
N ALA A 16 -11.97 1.45 1.22
CA ALA A 16 -11.63 0.32 2.08
C ALA A 16 -12.87 -0.36 2.67
N LYS A 17 -13.88 0.40 3.10
CA LYS A 17 -15.16 -0.14 3.59
C LYS A 17 -15.96 -0.84 2.50
N ILE A 18 -16.01 -0.28 1.30
CA ILE A 18 -16.70 -0.90 0.16
C ILE A 18 -16.02 -2.21 -0.22
N LEU A 19 -14.68 -2.25 -0.29
CA LEU A 19 -13.93 -3.46 -0.59
C LEU A 19 -14.05 -4.52 0.52
N ASP A 20 -14.23 -4.11 1.78
CA ASP A 20 -14.54 -4.99 2.90
C ASP A 20 -15.87 -5.72 2.67
N ALA A 21 -16.92 -4.96 2.37
CA ALA A 21 -18.24 -5.49 2.03
C ALA A 21 -18.21 -6.36 0.76
N ALA A 22 -17.41 -5.99 -0.24
CA ALA A 22 -17.23 -6.78 -1.46
C ALA A 22 -16.63 -8.16 -1.16
N VAL A 23 -15.62 -8.22 -0.30
CA VAL A 23 -15.00 -9.49 0.13
C VAL A 23 -15.99 -10.35 0.92
N ASP A 24 -16.79 -9.76 1.80
CA ASP A 24 -17.83 -10.49 2.53
C ASP A 24 -18.93 -11.03 1.60
N ALA A 25 -19.33 -10.24 0.59
CA ALA A 25 -20.26 -10.69 -0.45
C ALA A 25 -19.68 -11.85 -1.26
N LEU A 26 -18.39 -11.78 -1.63
CA LEU A 26 -17.69 -12.83 -2.37
C LEU A 26 -17.60 -14.12 -1.55
N ILE A 27 -17.25 -14.05 -0.28
CA ILE A 27 -17.17 -15.21 0.63
C ILE A 27 -18.57 -15.83 0.81
N ALA A 28 -19.62 -15.01 0.83
CA ALA A 28 -21.01 -15.46 0.91
C ALA A 28 -21.57 -16.00 -0.43
N GLY A 29 -20.75 -16.08 -1.50
CA GLY A 29 -21.17 -16.56 -2.82
C GLY A 29 -21.99 -15.56 -3.64
N ARG A 30 -22.12 -14.30 -3.20
CA ARG A 30 -22.86 -13.25 -3.91
C ARG A 30 -21.97 -12.55 -4.92
N ILE A 31 -21.57 -13.28 -5.98
CA ILE A 31 -20.54 -12.85 -6.93
C ILE A 31 -20.90 -11.54 -7.63
N GLY A 32 -22.15 -11.39 -8.12
CA GLY A 32 -22.59 -10.16 -8.79
C GLY A 32 -22.45 -8.93 -7.87
N LEU A 33 -22.98 -9.01 -6.63
CA LEU A 33 -22.86 -7.93 -5.65
C LEU A 33 -21.39 -7.60 -5.33
N ALA A 34 -20.53 -8.62 -5.25
CA ALA A 34 -19.11 -8.39 -5.01
C ALA A 34 -18.46 -7.61 -6.16
N GLY A 35 -18.79 -7.94 -7.41
CA GLY A 35 -18.34 -7.20 -8.59
C GLY A 35 -18.81 -5.74 -8.59
N ASP A 36 -20.10 -5.51 -8.36
CA ASP A 36 -20.67 -4.16 -8.29
C ASP A 36 -20.01 -3.30 -7.21
N LEU A 37 -19.73 -3.88 -6.04
CA LEU A 37 -19.04 -3.19 -4.95
C LEU A 37 -17.56 -2.90 -5.29
N ILE A 38 -16.88 -3.82 -5.97
CA ILE A 38 -15.50 -3.59 -6.40
C ILE A 38 -15.45 -2.43 -7.40
N ASP A 39 -16.31 -2.43 -8.41
CA ASP A 39 -16.40 -1.34 -9.38
C ASP A 39 -16.68 0.01 -8.70
N ALA A 40 -17.62 0.03 -7.75
CA ALA A 40 -17.98 1.22 -6.96
C ALA A 40 -16.83 1.74 -6.07
N ALA A 41 -15.79 0.97 -5.82
CA ALA A 41 -14.62 1.38 -5.05
C ALA A 41 -13.51 2.03 -5.92
N ASP A 42 -13.68 2.11 -7.24
CA ASP A 42 -12.70 2.75 -8.14
C ASP A 42 -12.94 4.25 -8.27
N PHE A 43 -12.58 5.01 -7.27
CA PHE A 43 -12.76 6.45 -7.22
C PHE A 43 -11.71 7.19 -8.06
N PRO A 44 -12.11 8.10 -8.98
CA PRO A 44 -11.17 8.95 -9.72
C PRO A 44 -10.33 9.85 -8.78
N GLU A 45 -10.88 10.30 -7.68
CA GLU A 45 -10.21 11.12 -6.67
C GLU A 45 -9.03 10.37 -6.03
N ILE A 46 -9.16 9.07 -5.78
CA ILE A 46 -8.05 8.23 -5.30
C ILE A 46 -6.96 8.12 -6.36
N ARG A 47 -7.33 8.02 -7.63
CA ARG A 47 -6.38 7.99 -8.75
C ARG A 47 -5.58 9.28 -8.81
N GLU A 48 -6.25 10.43 -8.77
CA GLU A 48 -5.61 11.74 -8.77
C GLU A 48 -4.69 11.93 -7.54
N TYR A 49 -5.17 11.53 -6.37
CA TYR A 49 -4.37 11.53 -5.14
C TYR A 49 -3.10 10.70 -5.30
N ALA A 50 -3.21 9.44 -5.73
CA ALA A 50 -2.06 8.54 -5.90
C ALA A 50 -1.07 9.10 -6.95
N ILE A 51 -1.57 9.57 -8.08
CA ILE A 51 -0.78 10.20 -9.13
C ILE A 51 -0.03 11.44 -8.61
N SER A 52 -0.68 12.26 -7.79
CA SER A 52 -0.06 13.47 -7.24
C SER A 52 1.12 13.20 -6.30
N ILE A 53 1.19 11.99 -5.73
CA ILE A 53 2.26 11.57 -4.81
C ILE A 53 3.33 10.75 -5.55
N VAL A 54 2.90 9.71 -6.28
CA VAL A 54 3.79 8.73 -6.91
C VAL A 54 4.10 9.10 -8.34
N GLY A 55 3.31 10.02 -8.91
CA GLY A 55 3.18 10.26 -10.34
C GLY A 55 4.48 10.60 -11.06
N LYS A 56 4.66 9.88 -12.14
CA LYS A 56 5.63 10.17 -13.19
C LYS A 56 5.04 11.15 -14.21
N LEU A 57 4.05 11.96 -13.81
CA LEU A 57 3.18 12.66 -14.77
C LEU A 57 3.72 13.96 -15.32
N SER A 58 4.76 14.53 -14.73
CA SER A 58 5.47 15.57 -15.42
C SER A 58 6.96 15.24 -15.45
N VAL A 59 7.50 15.18 -16.63
CA VAL A 59 8.94 15.14 -16.89
C VAL A 59 9.65 16.28 -16.13
N GLU A 60 8.97 17.41 -16.00
CA GLU A 60 9.44 18.61 -15.29
C GLU A 60 9.61 18.39 -13.77
N VAL A 61 8.65 17.71 -13.11
CA VAL A 61 8.77 17.42 -11.68
C VAL A 61 9.88 16.39 -11.41
N HIS A 62 10.09 15.44 -12.32
CA HIS A 62 11.16 14.45 -12.18
C HIS A 62 12.55 14.99 -12.42
N GLN A 63 12.72 15.99 -13.28
CA GLN A 63 14.01 16.59 -13.56
C GLN A 63 14.51 17.51 -12.42
N GLN A 64 13.61 18.06 -11.62
CA GLN A 64 13.95 19.00 -10.54
C GLN A 64 14.29 18.34 -9.20
N VAL A 65 13.92 17.08 -8.99
CA VAL A 65 14.15 16.40 -7.71
C VAL A 65 15.39 15.52 -7.79
N LYS A 66 16.48 15.98 -7.20
CA LYS A 66 17.68 15.16 -6.99
C LYS A 66 17.26 13.95 -6.14
N ARG A 67 17.52 12.75 -6.65
CA ARG A 67 17.36 11.53 -5.85
C ARG A 67 18.37 11.53 -4.70
N PRO A 68 18.01 11.01 -3.51
CA PRO A 68 18.97 10.89 -2.44
C PRO A 68 20.14 9.99 -2.88
N LYS A 69 21.35 10.31 -2.41
CA LYS A 69 22.53 9.50 -2.70
C LYS A 69 22.43 8.20 -1.91
N CYS A 70 22.36 7.09 -2.61
CA CYS A 70 22.33 5.76 -2.02
C CYS A 70 23.72 5.16 -1.93
N LEU A 71 23.91 4.21 -1.01
CA LEU A 71 25.09 3.38 -0.93
C LEU A 71 25.24 2.49 -2.17
N PRO A 72 26.46 2.12 -2.56
CA PRO A 72 26.70 1.05 -3.53
C PRO A 72 25.98 -0.24 -3.11
N VAL A 73 25.52 -1.05 -4.07
CA VAL A 73 24.80 -2.30 -3.78
C VAL A 73 25.61 -3.25 -2.89
N SER A 74 26.92 -3.29 -3.08
CA SER A 74 27.85 -4.11 -2.29
C SER A 74 27.97 -3.73 -0.81
N GLU A 75 27.53 -2.51 -0.45
CA GLU A 75 27.58 -2.00 0.93
C GLU A 75 26.21 -2.07 1.63
N ARG A 76 25.16 -2.51 0.91
CA ARG A 76 23.82 -2.66 1.47
C ARG A 76 23.67 -4.03 2.14
N ASP A 77 22.66 -4.14 3.01
CA ASP A 77 22.25 -5.45 3.54
C ASP A 77 21.91 -6.38 2.36
N PRO A 78 22.50 -7.57 2.27
CA PRO A 78 22.26 -8.50 1.16
C PRO A 78 20.80 -9.01 1.14
N THR A 79 20.12 -9.02 2.29
CA THR A 79 18.72 -9.39 2.41
C THR A 79 17.87 -8.12 2.44
N ARG A 80 17.09 -7.88 1.40
CA ARG A 80 16.28 -6.65 1.32
C ARG A 80 14.95 -6.77 2.05
N MET A 81 14.33 -7.92 2.07
CA MET A 81 12.98 -8.12 2.60
C MET A 81 12.94 -9.30 3.57
N PRO A 82 12.16 -9.23 4.64
CA PRO A 82 11.98 -10.34 5.57
C PRO A 82 11.16 -11.49 4.93
N SER A 83 11.17 -12.64 5.58
CA SER A 83 10.35 -13.79 5.19
C SER A 83 8.86 -13.43 5.17
N LYS A 84 8.05 -14.24 4.47
CA LYS A 84 6.59 -14.02 4.40
C LYS A 84 5.94 -14.02 5.79
N ALA A 85 6.39 -14.90 6.69
CA ALA A 85 5.86 -14.98 8.05
C ALA A 85 6.18 -13.70 8.86
N GLU A 86 7.40 -13.19 8.74
CA GLU A 86 7.79 -11.92 9.37
C GLU A 86 7.03 -10.74 8.77
N GLN A 87 6.82 -10.70 7.45
CA GLN A 87 5.99 -9.68 6.81
C GLN A 87 4.57 -9.68 7.38
N ASP A 88 3.93 -10.85 7.47
CA ASP A 88 2.58 -10.98 8.02
C ASP A 88 2.52 -10.58 9.50
N ALA A 89 3.56 -10.88 10.29
CA ALA A 89 3.67 -10.43 11.67
C ALA A 89 3.75 -8.91 11.79
N ILE A 90 4.53 -8.25 10.91
CA ILE A 90 4.63 -6.78 10.88
C ILE A 90 3.29 -6.15 10.46
N PHE A 91 2.63 -6.66 9.41
CA PHE A 91 1.31 -6.17 9.02
C PHE A 91 0.28 -6.31 10.14
N SER A 92 0.29 -7.44 10.85
CA SER A 92 -0.59 -7.68 12.00
C SER A 92 -0.27 -6.77 13.18
N ARG A 93 1.01 -6.57 13.52
CA ARG A 93 1.48 -5.62 14.54
C ARG A 93 0.94 -4.22 14.27
N ASP A 94 0.97 -3.80 13.02
CA ASP A 94 0.56 -2.45 12.59
C ASP A 94 -0.94 -2.34 12.30
N GLY A 95 -1.75 -3.38 12.60
CA GLY A 95 -3.20 -3.41 12.39
C GLY A 95 -3.62 -3.29 10.93
N TRP A 96 -2.76 -3.74 10.00
CA TRP A 96 -2.98 -3.57 8.56
C TRP A 96 -3.26 -2.11 8.15
N ARG A 97 -2.61 -1.17 8.85
CA ARG A 97 -2.70 0.25 8.55
C ARG A 97 -1.33 0.84 8.22
N CYS A 98 -1.32 1.77 7.28
CA CYS A 98 -0.12 2.54 6.95
C CYS A 98 0.35 3.32 8.18
N ARG A 99 1.57 3.07 8.64
CA ARG A 99 2.15 3.75 9.82
C ARG A 99 2.46 5.22 9.56
N PHE A 100 2.52 5.65 8.30
CA PHE A 100 2.74 7.05 7.94
C PHE A 100 1.44 7.84 7.94
N CYS A 101 0.43 7.42 7.18
CA CYS A 101 -0.81 8.20 6.97
C CYS A 101 -2.07 7.59 7.60
N GLY A 102 -1.99 6.40 8.20
CA GLY A 102 -3.10 5.76 8.91
C GLY A 102 -4.12 5.02 8.04
N VAL A 103 -4.07 5.12 6.72
CA VAL A 103 -5.04 4.42 5.85
C VAL A 103 -4.94 2.91 5.98
N LYS A 104 -6.06 2.23 5.84
CA LYS A 104 -6.16 0.78 5.73
C LYS A 104 -5.37 0.28 4.52
N VAL A 105 -4.67 -0.85 4.64
CA VAL A 105 -3.97 -1.46 3.51
C VAL A 105 -4.52 -2.85 3.21
N ILE A 106 -4.38 -3.29 1.95
CA ILE A 106 -4.91 -4.55 1.44
C ILE A 106 -3.76 -5.50 1.16
N CYS A 107 -3.83 -6.74 1.66
CA CYS A 107 -2.81 -7.74 1.43
C CYS A 107 -2.70 -8.12 -0.06
N LYS A 108 -1.48 -8.45 -0.47
CA LYS A 108 -1.18 -8.80 -1.87
C LYS A 108 -2.04 -9.96 -2.38
N GLU A 109 -2.27 -10.96 -1.54
CA GLU A 109 -3.02 -12.17 -1.92
C GLU A 109 -4.49 -11.84 -2.18
N ALA A 110 -5.14 -11.05 -1.31
CA ALA A 110 -6.52 -10.60 -1.52
C ALA A 110 -6.65 -9.80 -2.81
N ARG A 111 -5.75 -8.83 -3.03
CA ARG A 111 -5.71 -8.08 -4.28
C ARG A 111 -5.57 -8.99 -5.50
N THR A 112 -4.67 -9.99 -5.44
CA THR A 112 -4.46 -10.94 -6.54
C THR A 112 -5.71 -11.78 -6.80
N ILE A 113 -6.44 -12.20 -5.77
CA ILE A 113 -7.68 -12.95 -5.92
C ILE A 113 -8.74 -12.06 -6.57
N ILE A 114 -8.94 -10.86 -6.04
CA ILE A 114 -9.93 -9.89 -6.54
C ILE A 114 -9.69 -9.60 -8.03
N THR A 115 -8.46 -9.26 -8.41
CA THR A 115 -8.13 -8.94 -9.82
C THR A 115 -8.23 -10.13 -10.77
N LYS A 116 -8.14 -11.36 -10.28
CA LYS A 116 -8.34 -12.58 -11.07
C LYS A 116 -9.81 -12.95 -11.24
N VAL A 117 -10.62 -12.77 -10.19
CA VAL A 117 -12.04 -13.11 -10.19
C VAL A 117 -12.86 -12.04 -10.93
N PHE A 118 -12.47 -10.79 -10.82
CA PHE A 118 -13.15 -9.62 -11.37
C PHE A 118 -12.20 -8.83 -12.30
N PRO A 119 -11.79 -9.38 -13.44
CA PRO A 119 -10.78 -8.76 -14.31
C PRO A 119 -11.25 -7.45 -14.96
N ILE A 120 -12.57 -7.22 -15.05
CA ILE A 120 -13.17 -6.00 -15.58
C ILE A 120 -13.29 -4.95 -14.48
N GLU A 121 -13.98 -5.26 -13.40
CA GLU A 121 -14.27 -4.36 -12.27
C GLU A 121 -13.00 -4.00 -11.51
N ALA A 122 -12.12 -4.97 -11.28
CA ALA A 122 -10.84 -4.82 -10.60
C ALA A 122 -9.66 -4.72 -11.57
N HIS A 123 -9.85 -4.06 -12.70
CA HIS A 123 -8.88 -4.01 -13.78
C HIS A 123 -7.44 -3.71 -13.29
N TRP A 124 -6.48 -4.54 -13.76
CA TRP A 124 -5.09 -4.47 -13.35
C TRP A 124 -4.15 -4.57 -14.56
N THR A 125 -3.65 -3.44 -15.01
CA THR A 125 -2.81 -3.34 -16.19
C THR A 125 -1.33 -3.13 -15.85
N SER A 126 -0.47 -3.17 -16.85
CA SER A 126 0.95 -2.81 -16.70
C SER A 126 1.13 -1.31 -16.42
N LEU A 127 0.20 -0.46 -16.88
CA LEU A 127 0.21 0.97 -16.65
C LEU A 127 -0.43 1.29 -15.29
N GLU A 128 0.37 1.75 -14.35
CA GLU A 128 -0.05 1.95 -12.96
C GLU A 128 -1.27 2.86 -12.81
N PHE A 129 -1.34 3.94 -13.58
CA PHE A 129 -2.45 4.89 -13.55
C PHE A 129 -3.74 4.39 -14.18
N GLN A 130 -3.70 3.23 -14.86
CA GLN A 130 -4.88 2.54 -15.42
C GLN A 130 -5.35 1.38 -14.53
N ARG A 131 -4.73 1.17 -13.36
CA ARG A 131 -5.18 0.17 -12.39
C ARG A 131 -6.36 0.69 -11.61
N HIS A 132 -7.18 -0.21 -11.08
CA HIS A 132 -8.21 0.11 -10.12
C HIS A 132 -7.63 0.93 -8.95
N SER A 133 -8.11 2.15 -8.76
CA SER A 133 -7.48 3.18 -7.94
C SER A 133 -7.29 2.76 -6.49
N ALA A 134 -8.35 2.21 -5.85
CA ALA A 134 -8.28 1.78 -4.46
C ALA A 134 -7.35 0.56 -4.29
N LEU A 135 -7.42 -0.45 -5.16
CA LEU A 135 -6.54 -1.62 -5.09
C LEU A 135 -5.07 -1.24 -5.30
N TYR A 136 -4.80 -0.17 -6.03
CA TYR A 136 -3.48 0.38 -6.24
C TYR A 136 -3.00 1.22 -5.04
N ALA A 137 -3.77 2.21 -4.62
CA ALA A 137 -3.39 3.13 -3.55
C ALA A 137 -3.28 2.45 -2.18
N LEU A 138 -4.21 1.53 -1.87
CA LEU A 138 -4.27 0.79 -0.61
C LEU A 138 -3.41 -0.48 -0.61
N ALA A 139 -2.65 -0.76 -1.67
CA ALA A 139 -1.77 -1.92 -1.69
C ALA A 139 -0.78 -1.88 -0.52
N SER A 140 -0.75 -2.97 0.27
CA SER A 140 0.20 -3.10 1.37
C SER A 140 1.62 -3.23 0.87
N SER A 141 2.53 -2.59 1.58
CA SER A 141 3.96 -2.74 1.42
C SER A 141 4.64 -2.68 2.78
N LEU A 142 5.84 -3.25 2.88
CA LEU A 142 6.75 -2.96 3.98
C LEU A 142 7.71 -1.87 3.54
N ASP A 143 7.86 -0.86 4.38
CA ASP A 143 8.82 0.20 4.17
C ASP A 143 9.88 0.18 5.29
N HIS A 144 11.13 0.44 4.93
CA HIS A 144 12.21 0.58 5.88
C HIS A 144 12.16 1.98 6.50
N ILE A 145 12.21 2.10 7.82
CA ILE A 145 12.31 3.39 8.52
C ILE A 145 13.59 4.10 8.07
N GLU A 146 14.76 3.45 8.21
CA GLU A 146 15.97 3.85 7.53
C GLU A 146 16.01 3.11 6.18
N PRO A 147 15.99 3.82 5.04
CA PRO A 147 15.90 3.18 3.73
C PRO A 147 17.04 2.20 3.45
N HIS A 148 16.73 1.07 2.84
CA HIS A 148 17.72 0.04 2.49
C HIS A 148 18.87 0.61 1.63
N GLY A 149 18.56 1.49 0.69
CA GLY A 149 19.55 2.19 -0.12
C GLY A 149 20.46 3.15 0.67
N ARG A 150 20.09 3.47 1.90
CA ARG A 150 20.84 4.35 2.82
C ARG A 150 21.53 3.59 3.95
N GLY A 151 21.53 2.26 3.90
CA GLY A 151 22.18 1.38 4.88
C GLY A 151 21.22 0.77 5.91
N GLY A 152 19.93 0.99 5.75
CA GLY A 152 18.90 0.39 6.63
C GLY A 152 18.98 -1.13 6.61
N LYS A 153 18.92 -1.73 7.82
CA LYS A 153 19.00 -3.16 8.04
C LYS A 153 17.67 -3.86 7.86
N ASN A 154 17.74 -5.16 7.53
CA ASN A 154 16.58 -6.03 7.40
C ASN A 154 16.14 -6.60 8.77
N GLU A 155 15.87 -5.72 9.71
CA GLU A 155 15.45 -6.03 11.07
C GLU A 155 14.00 -5.60 11.30
N SER A 156 13.23 -6.37 12.06
CA SER A 156 11.81 -6.07 12.34
C SER A 156 11.57 -4.66 12.88
N ALA A 157 12.52 -4.14 13.67
CA ALA A 157 12.48 -2.78 14.20
C ALA A 157 12.67 -1.70 13.12
N ASN A 158 13.19 -2.06 11.94
CA ASN A 158 13.38 -1.14 10.82
C ASN A 158 12.24 -1.22 9.78
N PHE A 159 11.21 -2.02 10.02
CA PHE A 159 10.08 -2.15 9.10
C PHE A 159 8.78 -1.62 9.68
N VAL A 160 8.01 -0.98 8.83
CA VAL A 160 6.63 -0.59 9.09
C VAL A 160 5.73 -0.90 7.91
N THR A 161 4.46 -1.13 8.21
CA THR A 161 3.41 -1.18 7.19
C THR A 161 3.26 0.18 6.52
N ALA A 162 3.27 0.20 5.20
CA ALA A 162 3.02 1.38 4.38
C ALA A 162 1.96 1.09 3.31
N CYS A 163 1.18 2.09 2.93
CA CYS A 163 0.43 2.06 1.68
C CYS A 163 1.36 2.36 0.50
N TYR A 164 0.91 2.00 -0.69
CA TYR A 164 1.68 2.25 -1.91
C TYR A 164 2.12 3.71 -2.05
N CYS A 165 1.20 4.64 -1.82
CA CYS A 165 1.48 6.07 -1.94
C CYS A 165 2.59 6.55 -0.99
N CYS A 166 2.54 6.16 0.28
CA CYS A 166 3.57 6.57 1.25
C CYS A 166 4.93 5.96 0.94
N GLN A 167 4.99 4.67 0.63
CA GLN A 167 6.24 4.00 0.31
C GLN A 167 6.93 4.63 -0.91
N PHE A 168 6.21 4.73 -2.02
CA PHE A 168 6.80 5.22 -3.27
C PHE A 168 6.94 6.75 -3.30
N GLY A 169 6.09 7.47 -2.56
CA GLY A 169 6.21 8.91 -2.37
C GLY A 169 7.47 9.28 -1.59
N ARG A 170 7.78 8.55 -0.51
CA ARG A 170 8.99 8.73 0.28
C ARG A 170 10.23 8.20 -0.44
N GLY A 171 10.16 7.00 -1.01
CA GLY A 171 11.29 6.35 -1.67
C GLY A 171 12.50 6.19 -0.74
N GLU A 172 13.68 6.58 -1.20
CA GLU A 172 14.95 6.45 -0.45
C GLU A 172 15.26 7.69 0.44
N TRP A 173 14.28 8.56 0.71
CA TRP A 173 14.45 9.68 1.62
C TRP A 173 14.34 9.22 3.07
N THR A 174 15.25 9.70 3.94
CA THR A 174 15.16 9.47 5.39
C THR A 174 13.98 10.22 5.99
N LEU A 175 13.54 9.82 7.19
CA LEU A 175 12.46 10.53 7.90
C LEU A 175 12.78 12.00 8.14
N ALA A 176 14.03 12.30 8.48
CA ALA A 176 14.51 13.68 8.71
C ALA A 176 14.45 14.51 7.43
N GLU A 177 14.82 13.95 6.28
CA GLU A 177 14.79 14.65 4.98
C GLU A 177 13.37 14.96 4.47
N VAL A 178 12.36 14.19 4.92
CA VAL A 178 10.95 14.43 4.61
C VAL A 178 10.17 15.05 5.77
N GLU A 179 10.85 15.36 6.88
CA GLU A 179 10.28 15.98 8.08
C GLU A 179 9.11 15.16 8.68
N VAL A 180 9.28 13.84 8.73
CA VAL A 180 8.28 12.92 9.28
C VAL A 180 8.81 12.31 10.58
N GLU A 181 7.99 12.33 11.61
CA GLU A 181 8.27 11.65 12.87
C GLU A 181 8.40 10.13 12.67
N ASN A 182 9.22 9.49 13.51
CA ASN A 182 9.35 8.03 13.47
C ASN A 182 7.96 7.38 13.67
N PRO A 183 7.46 6.64 12.68
CA PRO A 183 6.13 6.04 12.77
C PRO A 183 5.98 5.00 13.89
N LEU A 184 7.08 4.48 14.45
CA LEU A 184 7.05 3.60 15.62
C LEU A 184 6.91 4.36 16.96
N ALA A 185 7.05 5.68 16.97
CA ALA A 185 6.79 6.49 18.17
C ALA A 185 5.30 6.57 18.55
N ARG A 186 4.41 6.17 17.65
CA ARG A 186 2.96 6.12 17.87
C ARG A 186 2.50 4.68 18.01
N GLU A 187 1.52 4.44 18.88
CA GLU A 187 0.88 3.13 18.95
C GLU A 187 0.14 2.79 17.64
N PRO A 188 0.12 1.52 17.23
CA PRO A 188 -0.66 1.09 16.07
C PRO A 188 -2.16 1.16 16.37
N VAL A 189 -2.95 1.54 15.38
CA VAL A 189 -4.41 1.44 15.46
C VAL A 189 -4.82 0.02 15.04
N VAL A 190 -5.41 -0.72 15.97
CA VAL A 190 -5.93 -2.08 15.74
C VAL A 190 -7.43 -2.07 15.95
N ASP A 191 -8.21 -2.14 14.88
CA ASP A 191 -9.67 -1.98 14.88
C ASP A 191 -10.43 -3.16 14.23
N GLY A 192 -9.78 -4.31 14.15
CA GLY A 192 -10.36 -5.50 13.51
C GLY A 192 -10.21 -5.57 12.00
N TRP A 193 -9.66 -4.54 11.35
CA TRP A 193 -9.29 -4.62 9.95
C TRP A 193 -8.17 -5.65 9.71
N ASP A 194 -8.39 -6.59 8.80
CA ASP A 194 -7.48 -7.72 8.54
C ASP A 194 -6.70 -7.61 7.22
N GLY A 195 -6.74 -6.46 6.55
CA GLY A 195 -6.14 -6.29 5.23
C GLY A 195 -6.82 -7.13 4.14
N LEU A 196 -8.06 -7.52 4.35
CA LEU A 196 -8.83 -8.49 3.54
C LEU A 196 -8.20 -9.89 3.52
N ALA A 197 -7.33 -10.22 4.51
CA ALA A 197 -6.57 -11.47 4.53
C ALA A 197 -7.45 -12.72 4.68
N ARG A 198 -8.69 -12.58 5.19
CA ARG A 198 -9.68 -13.67 5.24
C ARG A 198 -9.96 -14.26 3.86
N LEU A 199 -9.78 -13.50 2.78
CA LEU A 199 -9.93 -13.98 1.41
C LEU A 199 -8.85 -15.01 1.00
N ARG A 200 -7.72 -15.10 1.71
CA ARG A 200 -6.69 -16.13 1.47
C ARG A 200 -7.24 -17.56 1.58
N LYS A 201 -8.28 -17.77 2.37
CA LYS A 201 -8.94 -19.07 2.58
C LYS A 201 -10.07 -19.35 1.58
N TRP A 202 -10.52 -18.33 0.88
CA TRP A 202 -11.59 -18.46 -0.10
C TRP A 202 -11.16 -19.34 -1.28
N ARG A 203 -12.07 -20.17 -1.76
CA ARG A 203 -11.90 -20.98 -2.97
C ARG A 203 -13.17 -20.82 -3.81
N PRO A 204 -13.03 -20.63 -5.13
CA PRO A 204 -14.20 -20.62 -6.01
C PRO A 204 -14.92 -21.98 -5.92
N ASN A 205 -16.22 -21.93 -5.75
CA ASN A 205 -17.07 -23.12 -5.89
C ASN A 205 -17.31 -23.32 -7.39
N TYR A 206 -16.55 -24.25 -7.98
CA TYR A 206 -16.80 -24.77 -9.34
C TYR A 206 -17.71 -25.96 -9.28
#